data_93907bd15f27519c72011440e4cefe44
#
_entry.id   93907bd15f27519c72011440e4cefe44
#
_cell.length_a   1.000
_cell.length_b   1.000
_cell.length_c   1.000
_cell.angle_alpha   90.00
_cell.angle_beta   90.00
_cell.angle_gamma   90.00
#
_symmetry.space_group_name_H-M   'P 1'
#
loop_
_entity.id
_entity.type
_entity.pdbx_description
1 polymer ?
#
loop_
_entity_poly.entity_id
_entity_poly.type
_entity_poly.pdbx_seq_one_letter_code
_entity_poly.pdbx_strand_id
1 'polypeptide(L)'
;MPKYQSSSNNKGRKILIGTALVTFAIIIITFFSGSLTPTKDLQGVISSLPNDKLLGLSNFLSSENSKNQDELLNKIEKLNKKLFQAQDAKINKLEEQNKLILQELKLLKSPPTSASIRDKLTYLYPYDSESKFPAYIWQSWKHGLNDERFDEKFRQGESQWAFKNPGFVHELFNDDTAHTVIKYLYQQVPEVIEAYELLPETIMKMDFFKYLILYAKGGVYADIDTYPLQPIPNWTPENVSPLDIGMIIAIESDSSSPDWRKEQIRRLQFAQFVIQAKPGHPILREAIAQIVEQTSVKKLESLASSGGGPLKLIGNTNEKSLKISQWTGSAIWTDVVFKYFNDYIQSSVFQKVTWKEFHKLQTPKLVSDILVLPVKSFASDVEEPKDGKIEDPLAFVKHYAAKIWKSG
;
A
#
# COMPACT_ATOMS: atom_id res chain seq x y z
N MET A 1 47.28 -0.52 -5.36
CA MET A 1 46.64 0.81 -5.28
C MET A 1 46.96 1.59 -6.54
N PRO A 2 45.99 1.86 -7.43
CA PRO A 2 46.16 2.84 -8.47
C PRO A 2 45.30 4.09 -8.08
N LYS A 3 45.94 5.25 -8.15
CA LYS A 3 45.38 6.57 -7.94
C LYS A 3 44.44 6.92 -9.10
N TYR A 4 43.17 7.14 -8.81
CA TYR A 4 42.24 7.78 -9.74
C TYR A 4 42.47 9.30 -9.72
N GLN A 5 42.96 9.85 -10.80
CA GLN A 5 42.95 11.29 -11.08
C GLN A 5 41.54 11.68 -11.58
N SER A 6 40.83 12.50 -10.82
CA SER A 6 39.59 13.13 -11.26
C SER A 6 39.94 14.33 -12.14
N SER A 7 39.78 14.18 -13.45
CA SER A 7 39.74 15.33 -14.36
C SER A 7 38.35 15.95 -14.30
N SER A 8 38.22 17.04 -13.56
CA SER A 8 36.99 17.83 -13.43
C SER A 8 36.64 18.50 -14.76
N ASN A 9 35.50 18.18 -15.33
CA ASN A 9 34.99 18.73 -16.57
C ASN A 9 34.42 20.14 -16.34
N ASN A 10 35.32 21.12 -16.20
CA ASN A 10 34.99 22.53 -15.90
C ASN A 10 34.30 23.26 -17.10
N LYS A 11 34.31 22.66 -18.29
CA LYS A 11 33.65 23.24 -19.48
C LYS A 11 32.12 23.07 -19.45
N GLY A 12 31.60 21.93 -18.98
CA GLY A 12 30.15 21.71 -18.89
C GLY A 12 29.46 22.62 -17.88
N ARG A 13 30.13 22.90 -16.76
CA ARG A 13 29.60 23.78 -15.71
C ARG A 13 29.53 25.25 -16.15
N LYS A 14 30.49 25.71 -16.93
CA LYS A 14 30.52 27.09 -17.48
C LYS A 14 29.45 27.30 -18.57
N ILE A 15 29.13 26.27 -19.34
CA ILE A 15 28.06 26.32 -20.37
C ILE A 15 26.69 26.36 -19.68
N LEU A 16 26.46 25.56 -18.58
CA LEU A 16 25.19 25.55 -17.87
C LEU A 16 24.86 26.87 -17.15
N ILE A 17 25.90 27.54 -16.61
CA ILE A 17 25.72 28.83 -15.93
C ILE A 17 25.48 29.93 -16.97
N GLY A 18 26.12 29.86 -18.14
CA GLY A 18 25.92 30.81 -19.24
C GLY A 18 24.52 30.74 -19.86
N THR A 19 23.95 29.53 -20.01
CA THR A 19 22.57 29.35 -20.53
C THR A 19 21.50 29.76 -19.52
N ALA A 20 21.68 29.50 -18.23
CA ALA A 20 20.74 29.93 -17.18
C ALA A 20 20.66 31.47 -17.08
N LEU A 21 21.77 32.18 -17.25
CA LEU A 21 21.80 33.65 -17.21
C LEU A 21 21.14 34.27 -18.45
N VAL A 22 21.31 33.69 -19.63
CA VAL A 22 20.66 34.17 -20.87
C VAL A 22 19.15 33.91 -20.82
N THR A 23 18.70 32.74 -20.34
CA THR A 23 17.26 32.45 -20.18
C THR A 23 16.62 33.36 -19.13
N PHE A 24 17.29 33.67 -18.03
CA PHE A 24 16.80 34.60 -17.03
C PHE A 24 16.67 36.04 -17.55
N ALA A 25 17.63 36.50 -18.33
CA ALA A 25 17.57 37.81 -19.00
C ALA A 25 16.44 37.90 -20.04
N ILE A 26 16.17 36.82 -20.77
CA ILE A 26 15.07 36.75 -21.75
C ILE A 26 13.71 36.71 -21.06
N ILE A 27 13.58 35.98 -19.96
CA ILE A 27 12.34 35.94 -19.13
C ILE A 27 12.04 37.34 -18.58
N ILE A 28 13.04 38.07 -18.13
CA ILE A 28 12.88 39.47 -17.68
C ILE A 28 12.43 40.38 -18.82
N ILE A 29 13.01 40.25 -20.00
CA ILE A 29 12.65 41.07 -21.17
C ILE A 29 11.22 40.75 -21.64
N THR A 30 10.80 39.48 -21.67
CA THR A 30 9.43 39.10 -22.06
C THR A 30 8.38 39.47 -21.03
N PHE A 31 8.71 39.44 -19.73
CA PHE A 31 7.77 39.83 -18.67
C PHE A 31 7.54 41.34 -18.58
N PHE A 32 8.52 42.17 -18.98
CA PHE A 32 8.45 43.62 -18.91
C PHE A 32 8.10 44.33 -20.22
N SER A 33 7.96 43.61 -21.35
CA SER A 33 7.51 44.21 -22.63
C SER A 33 6.03 44.59 -22.65
N GLY A 34 5.30 44.39 -21.53
CA GLY A 34 3.85 44.69 -21.44
C GLY A 34 3.45 46.03 -20.81
N SER A 35 4.33 46.80 -20.17
CA SER A 35 4.12 48.23 -19.80
C SER A 35 5.23 48.78 -18.93
N LEU A 36 5.62 50.02 -19.18
CA LEU A 36 6.45 50.97 -18.39
C LEU A 36 7.96 50.92 -18.55
N THR A 37 8.47 52.05 -19.01
CA THR A 37 9.85 52.59 -19.05
C THR A 37 10.94 51.78 -18.32
N PRO A 38 11.88 51.16 -19.05
CA PRO A 38 12.80 50.16 -18.52
C PRO A 38 14.22 50.69 -18.25
N THR A 39 14.42 51.86 -17.69
CA THR A 39 15.78 52.43 -17.62
C THR A 39 16.52 52.30 -16.29
N LYS A 40 15.90 51.97 -15.19
CA LYS A 40 16.59 51.86 -13.89
C LYS A 40 16.93 50.44 -13.41
N ASP A 41 16.11 49.43 -13.72
CA ASP A 41 16.36 48.07 -13.22
C ASP A 41 17.28 47.24 -14.11
N LEU A 42 17.38 47.56 -15.40
CA LEU A 42 18.33 46.94 -16.32
C LEU A 42 19.79 47.26 -15.96
N GLN A 43 20.08 48.41 -15.36
CA GLN A 43 21.43 48.81 -14.93
C GLN A 43 21.92 47.91 -13.77
N GLY A 44 21.05 47.49 -12.88
CA GLY A 44 21.38 46.58 -11.77
C GLY A 44 21.72 45.16 -12.23
N VAL A 45 21.03 44.68 -13.23
CA VAL A 45 21.28 43.33 -13.82
C VAL A 45 22.53 43.33 -14.71
N ILE A 46 22.77 44.40 -15.45
CA ILE A 46 23.95 44.59 -16.30
C ILE A 46 25.23 44.65 -15.46
N SER A 47 25.21 45.30 -14.29
CA SER A 47 26.38 45.42 -13.40
C SER A 47 26.79 44.06 -12.73
N SER A 48 25.98 43.04 -12.81
CA SER A 48 26.30 41.69 -12.31
C SER A 48 26.91 40.72 -13.35
N LEU A 49 27.08 41.17 -14.57
CA LEU A 49 27.68 40.37 -15.65
C LEU A 49 29.22 40.56 -15.71
N PRO A 50 29.98 39.51 -16.10
CA PRO A 50 31.44 39.62 -16.28
C PRO A 50 31.82 40.70 -17.29
N ASN A 51 32.84 41.49 -16.96
CA ASN A 51 33.28 42.73 -17.68
C ASN A 51 33.57 42.54 -19.17
N ASP A 52 33.98 41.34 -19.63
CA ASP A 52 34.28 41.03 -21.01
C ASP A 52 33.02 40.92 -21.91
N LYS A 53 31.85 40.74 -21.31
CA LYS A 53 30.56 40.69 -22.04
C LYS A 53 29.75 41.99 -21.88
N LEU A 54 30.03 42.77 -20.87
CA LEU A 54 29.42 44.07 -20.62
C LEU A 54 29.81 45.12 -21.63
N LEU A 55 31.09 45.16 -22.06
CA LEU A 55 31.61 46.10 -23.08
C LEU A 55 30.93 45.91 -24.46
N GLY A 56 30.60 44.67 -24.81
CA GLY A 56 29.85 44.38 -26.05
C GLY A 56 28.39 44.84 -25.98
N LEU A 57 27.74 44.71 -24.83
CA LEU A 57 26.33 45.07 -24.64
C LEU A 57 26.13 46.57 -24.46
N SER A 58 27.04 47.25 -23.73
CA SER A 58 26.95 48.71 -23.52
C SER A 58 27.19 49.50 -24.80
N ASN A 59 28.16 49.10 -25.62
CA ASN A 59 28.40 49.69 -26.93
C ASN A 59 27.27 49.47 -27.94
N PHE A 60 26.49 48.41 -27.75
CA PHE A 60 25.32 48.09 -28.56
C PHE A 60 24.08 48.89 -28.15
N LEU A 61 23.83 49.06 -26.86
CA LEU A 61 22.70 49.85 -26.33
C LEU A 61 22.83 51.36 -26.53
N SER A 62 24.03 51.80 -26.80
CA SER A 62 24.33 53.22 -27.11
C SER A 62 24.34 53.59 -28.59
N SER A 63 24.13 52.61 -29.52
CA SER A 63 24.07 52.89 -30.95
C SER A 63 22.62 53.15 -31.38
N GLU A 64 22.35 54.40 -31.84
CA GLU A 64 21.05 54.88 -32.32
C GLU A 64 20.63 54.30 -33.71
N ASN A 65 21.18 53.18 -34.17
CA ASN A 65 20.96 52.68 -35.50
C ASN A 65 19.93 51.51 -35.49
N SER A 66 18.66 51.81 -35.78
CA SER A 66 17.54 50.87 -35.77
C SER A 66 17.74 49.59 -36.61
N LYS A 67 18.47 49.68 -37.72
CA LYS A 67 18.79 48.51 -38.55
C LYS A 67 19.66 47.45 -37.88
N ASN A 68 20.54 47.84 -36.98
CA ASN A 68 21.39 46.94 -36.23
C ASN A 68 20.60 46.23 -35.11
N GLN A 69 19.55 46.89 -34.57
CA GLN A 69 18.67 46.30 -33.55
C GLN A 69 17.80 45.16 -34.12
N ASP A 70 17.24 45.36 -35.30
CA ASP A 70 16.42 44.33 -35.98
C ASP A 70 17.24 43.09 -36.37
N GLU A 71 18.48 43.30 -36.84
CA GLU A 71 19.38 42.18 -37.16
C GLU A 71 19.78 41.35 -35.93
N LEU A 72 19.96 42.01 -34.77
CA LEU A 72 20.28 41.33 -33.50
C LEU A 72 19.07 40.60 -32.95
N LEU A 73 17.88 41.21 -32.98
CA LEU A 73 16.64 40.57 -32.56
C LEU A 73 16.41 39.29 -33.39
N ASN A 74 16.60 39.32 -34.68
CA ASN A 74 16.53 38.16 -35.56
C ASN A 74 17.59 37.10 -35.22
N LYS A 75 18.82 37.49 -34.84
CA LYS A 75 19.86 36.56 -34.40
C LYS A 75 19.52 35.92 -33.05
N ILE A 76 18.97 36.69 -32.09
CA ILE A 76 18.52 36.21 -30.78
C ILE A 76 17.34 35.23 -30.95
N GLU A 77 16.36 35.56 -31.77
CA GLU A 77 15.22 34.69 -32.04
C GLU A 77 15.67 33.37 -32.71
N LYS A 78 16.58 33.42 -33.66
CA LYS A 78 17.16 32.24 -34.29
C LYS A 78 17.97 31.38 -33.31
N LEU A 79 18.69 31.99 -32.37
CA LEU A 79 19.42 31.29 -31.30
C LEU A 79 18.45 30.66 -30.30
N ASN A 80 17.42 31.38 -29.91
CA ASN A 80 16.37 30.85 -29.02
C ASN A 80 15.67 29.65 -29.65
N LYS A 81 15.26 29.76 -30.93
CA LYS A 81 14.64 28.64 -31.63
C LYS A 81 15.55 27.40 -31.67
N LYS A 82 16.84 27.58 -31.92
CA LYS A 82 17.82 26.48 -31.87
C LYS A 82 18.01 25.93 -30.48
N LEU A 83 17.98 26.78 -29.45
CA LEU A 83 18.10 26.35 -28.05
C LEU A 83 16.88 25.53 -27.61
N PHE A 84 15.66 26.00 -27.93
CA PHE A 84 14.43 25.27 -27.66
C PHE A 84 14.43 23.91 -28.38
N GLN A 85 14.78 23.88 -29.67
CA GLN A 85 14.89 22.60 -30.40
C GLN A 85 15.92 21.64 -29.78
N ALA A 86 17.05 22.15 -29.32
CA ALA A 86 18.06 21.32 -28.64
C ALA A 86 17.60 20.86 -27.25
N GLN A 87 16.83 21.67 -26.52
CA GLN A 87 16.24 21.30 -25.25
C GLN A 87 15.15 20.23 -25.44
N ASP A 88 14.25 20.41 -26.38
CA ASP A 88 13.20 19.44 -26.72
C ASP A 88 13.80 18.10 -27.15
N ALA A 89 14.83 18.10 -27.99
CA ALA A 89 15.52 16.88 -28.36
C ALA A 89 16.18 16.17 -27.17
N LYS A 90 16.70 16.95 -26.21
CA LYS A 90 17.31 16.40 -24.99
C LYS A 90 16.26 15.86 -24.02
N ILE A 91 15.12 16.53 -23.89
CA ILE A 91 13.97 16.08 -23.09
C ILE A 91 13.45 14.77 -23.65
N ASN A 92 13.17 14.71 -24.94
CA ASN A 92 12.69 13.49 -25.61
C ASN A 92 13.66 12.30 -25.40
N LYS A 93 14.97 12.55 -25.51
CA LYS A 93 15.98 11.52 -25.26
C LYS A 93 16.00 11.05 -23.81
N LEU A 94 15.84 11.96 -22.85
CA LEU A 94 15.75 11.61 -21.42
C LEU A 94 14.47 10.82 -21.09
N GLU A 95 13.35 11.17 -21.71
CA GLU A 95 12.09 10.44 -21.57
C GLU A 95 12.20 9.02 -22.13
N GLU A 96 12.85 8.87 -23.30
CA GLU A 96 13.11 7.56 -23.89
C GLU A 96 14.04 6.71 -23.00
N GLN A 97 15.11 7.29 -22.46
CA GLN A 97 15.99 6.62 -21.50
C GLN A 97 15.27 6.24 -20.23
N ASN A 98 14.43 7.13 -19.67
CA ASN A 98 13.61 6.81 -18.50
C ASN A 98 12.64 5.65 -18.78
N LYS A 99 12.03 5.63 -19.96
CA LYS A 99 11.14 4.54 -20.37
C LYS A 99 11.87 3.19 -20.43
N LEU A 100 13.08 3.19 -20.99
CA LEU A 100 13.93 1.98 -21.04
C LEU A 100 14.34 1.52 -19.64
N ILE A 101 14.81 2.45 -18.79
CA ILE A 101 15.16 2.14 -17.39
C ILE A 101 13.96 1.56 -16.62
N LEU A 102 12.77 2.15 -16.82
CA LEU A 102 11.55 1.64 -16.20
C LEU A 102 11.17 0.24 -16.72
N GLN A 103 11.42 -0.05 -17.99
CA GLN A 103 11.22 -1.39 -18.56
C GLN A 103 12.22 -2.40 -17.98
N GLU A 104 13.50 -2.04 -17.90
CA GLU A 104 14.53 -2.89 -17.28
C GLU A 104 14.25 -3.12 -15.79
N LEU A 105 13.84 -2.08 -15.05
CA LEU A 105 13.44 -2.22 -13.64
C LEU A 105 12.21 -3.13 -13.48
N LYS A 106 11.26 -3.09 -14.42
CA LYS A 106 10.12 -4.01 -14.42
C LYS A 106 10.55 -5.46 -14.68
N LEU A 107 11.47 -5.68 -15.60
CA LEU A 107 12.03 -7.01 -15.89
C LEU A 107 12.83 -7.55 -14.69
N LEU A 108 13.63 -6.70 -14.04
CA LEU A 108 14.37 -7.07 -12.82
C LEU A 108 13.45 -7.36 -11.63
N LYS A 109 12.26 -6.75 -11.58
CA LYS A 109 11.24 -7.01 -10.55
C LYS A 109 10.31 -8.18 -10.87
N SER A 110 10.44 -8.81 -12.00
CA SER A 110 9.63 -9.99 -12.32
C SER A 110 10.24 -11.24 -11.69
N PRO A 111 9.50 -11.95 -10.83
CA PRO A 111 10.01 -13.18 -10.24
C PRO A 111 10.23 -14.24 -11.32
N PRO A 112 11.20 -15.17 -11.14
CA PRO A 112 11.38 -16.28 -12.06
C PRO A 112 10.09 -17.06 -12.26
N THR A 113 9.77 -17.44 -13.49
CA THR A 113 8.54 -18.18 -13.83
C THR A 113 8.45 -19.54 -13.12
N SER A 114 9.59 -20.18 -12.83
CA SER A 114 9.70 -21.45 -12.12
C SER A 114 9.67 -21.31 -10.58
N ALA A 115 9.65 -20.08 -10.05
CA ALA A 115 9.63 -19.88 -8.61
C ALA A 115 8.28 -20.30 -8.00
N SER A 116 8.31 -20.76 -6.74
CA SER A 116 7.09 -21.04 -5.99
C SER A 116 6.25 -19.77 -5.81
N ILE A 117 4.95 -19.94 -5.56
CA ILE A 117 4.08 -18.79 -5.27
C ILE A 117 4.60 -17.95 -4.08
N ARG A 118 5.18 -18.59 -3.06
CA ARG A 118 5.78 -17.91 -1.90
C ARG A 118 7.00 -17.09 -2.29
N ASP A 119 7.85 -17.60 -3.15
CA ASP A 119 9.03 -16.89 -3.62
C ASP A 119 8.63 -15.70 -4.51
N LYS A 120 7.65 -15.88 -5.41
CA LYS A 120 7.10 -14.79 -6.23
C LYS A 120 6.53 -13.67 -5.38
N LEU A 121 5.76 -14.01 -4.35
CA LEU A 121 5.19 -13.04 -3.41
C LEU A 121 6.28 -12.31 -2.61
N THR A 122 7.27 -13.03 -2.09
CA THR A 122 8.41 -12.44 -1.36
C THR A 122 9.22 -11.49 -2.24
N TYR A 123 9.40 -11.87 -3.50
CA TYR A 123 10.09 -11.03 -4.48
C TYR A 123 9.31 -9.74 -4.77
N LEU A 124 7.99 -9.83 -4.87
CA LEU A 124 7.13 -8.68 -5.18
C LEU A 124 7.00 -7.71 -4.01
N TYR A 125 6.83 -8.23 -2.81
CA TYR A 125 6.68 -7.45 -1.57
C TYR A 125 7.56 -8.05 -0.47
N PRO A 126 8.85 -7.70 -0.43
CA PRO A 126 9.76 -8.17 0.62
C PRO A 126 9.33 -7.61 1.99
N TYR A 127 9.41 -8.45 3.01
CA TYR A 127 9.14 -8.03 4.39
C TYR A 127 10.34 -7.26 4.96
N ASP A 128 10.06 -6.08 5.50
CA ASP A 128 11.03 -5.26 6.24
C ASP A 128 10.54 -5.13 7.69
N SER A 129 11.22 -5.84 8.61
CA SER A 129 10.90 -5.82 10.04
C SER A 129 11.16 -4.46 10.69
N GLU A 130 12.11 -3.68 10.16
CA GLU A 130 12.49 -2.37 10.69
C GLU A 130 11.56 -1.24 10.22
N SER A 131 10.71 -1.48 9.24
CA SER A 131 9.75 -0.50 8.75
C SER A 131 8.69 -0.16 9.81
N LYS A 132 8.03 0.99 9.67
CA LYS A 132 6.87 1.36 10.48
C LYS A 132 5.59 0.79 9.88
N PHE A 133 4.55 0.66 10.69
CA PHE A 133 3.21 0.41 10.17
C PHE A 133 2.78 1.57 9.26
N PRO A 134 2.33 1.29 8.03
CA PRO A 134 1.70 2.31 7.19
C PRO A 134 0.39 2.82 7.81
N ALA A 135 0.14 4.11 7.69
CA ALA A 135 -1.05 4.76 8.21
C ALA A 135 -2.23 4.63 7.24
N TYR A 136 -2.66 3.41 6.96
CA TYR A 136 -3.81 3.08 6.11
C TYR A 136 -4.86 2.33 6.91
N ILE A 137 -6.14 2.62 6.60
CA ILE A 137 -7.31 1.85 7.03
C ILE A 137 -8.04 1.40 5.78
N TRP A 138 -8.21 0.10 5.63
CA TRP A 138 -8.86 -0.54 4.50
C TRP A 138 -10.17 -1.16 4.96
N GLN A 139 -11.26 -0.85 4.28
CA GLN A 139 -12.53 -1.53 4.45
C GLN A 139 -13.04 -2.00 3.09
N SER A 140 -13.90 -2.98 3.06
CA SER A 140 -14.60 -3.42 1.84
C SER A 140 -16.08 -3.63 2.08
N TRP A 141 -16.88 -3.27 1.09
CA TRP A 141 -18.31 -3.50 1.07
C TRP A 141 -18.82 -3.62 -0.36
N LYS A 142 -19.96 -4.30 -0.56
CA LYS A 142 -20.56 -4.47 -1.91
C LYS A 142 -20.89 -3.14 -2.62
N HIS A 143 -21.15 -2.07 -1.88
CA HIS A 143 -21.52 -0.74 -2.40
C HIS A 143 -20.57 0.32 -1.87
N GLY A 144 -20.21 1.31 -2.70
CA GLY A 144 -19.44 2.47 -2.28
C GLY A 144 -20.28 3.46 -1.46
N LEU A 145 -19.61 4.36 -0.72
CA LEU A 145 -20.26 5.33 0.18
C LEU A 145 -21.27 6.24 -0.51
N ASN A 146 -21.07 6.55 -1.79
CA ASN A 146 -21.95 7.43 -2.58
C ASN A 146 -23.09 6.66 -3.28
N ASP A 147 -23.16 5.35 -3.13
CA ASP A 147 -24.23 4.52 -3.68
C ASP A 147 -25.45 4.57 -2.74
N GLU A 148 -26.63 4.81 -3.26
CA GLU A 148 -27.90 4.83 -2.51
C GLU A 148 -28.21 3.48 -1.83
N ARG A 149 -27.62 2.40 -2.34
CA ARG A 149 -27.74 1.04 -1.78
C ARG A 149 -26.76 0.75 -0.63
N PHE A 150 -25.93 1.72 -0.24
CA PHE A 150 -25.04 1.54 0.91
C PHE A 150 -25.86 1.39 2.20
N ASP A 151 -25.61 0.35 2.96
CA ASP A 151 -26.34 0.07 4.20
C ASP A 151 -26.06 1.14 5.26
N GLU A 152 -27.06 1.99 5.54
CA GLU A 152 -26.93 3.14 6.46
C GLU A 152 -26.45 2.75 7.87
N LYS A 153 -26.80 1.54 8.32
CA LYS A 153 -26.36 1.00 9.63
C LYS A 153 -24.85 0.90 9.80
N PHE A 154 -24.06 0.86 8.68
CA PHE A 154 -22.60 0.80 8.74
C PHE A 154 -21.94 2.16 8.63
N ARG A 155 -22.67 3.19 8.19
CA ARG A 155 -22.12 4.53 7.95
C ARG A 155 -21.51 5.15 9.20
N GLN A 156 -22.12 4.93 10.35
CA GLN A 156 -21.59 5.41 11.62
C GLN A 156 -20.25 4.74 11.97
N GLY A 157 -20.18 3.42 11.86
CA GLY A 157 -18.94 2.67 12.11
C GLY A 157 -17.82 3.08 11.17
N GLU A 158 -18.13 3.17 9.87
CA GLU A 158 -17.21 3.58 8.83
C GLU A 158 -16.62 4.97 9.11
N SER A 159 -17.46 5.96 9.35
CA SER A 159 -17.02 7.35 9.60
C SER A 159 -16.16 7.48 10.87
N GLN A 160 -16.42 6.67 11.89
CA GLN A 160 -15.64 6.68 13.13
C GLN A 160 -14.20 6.19 12.95
N TRP A 161 -13.92 5.34 11.97
CA TRP A 161 -12.55 4.93 11.67
C TRP A 161 -11.69 6.13 11.26
N ALA A 162 -12.17 6.98 10.36
CA ALA A 162 -11.48 8.21 9.97
C ALA A 162 -11.45 9.23 11.12
N PHE A 163 -12.56 9.42 11.83
CA PHE A 163 -12.66 10.39 12.92
C PHE A 163 -11.67 10.11 14.07
N LYS A 164 -11.56 8.86 14.50
CA LYS A 164 -10.64 8.47 15.60
C LYS A 164 -9.17 8.37 15.16
N ASN A 165 -8.90 8.30 13.87
CA ASN A 165 -7.56 8.13 13.32
C ASN A 165 -7.25 9.20 12.25
N PRO A 166 -7.23 10.50 12.60
CA PRO A 166 -7.13 11.58 11.62
C PRO A 166 -5.81 11.62 10.83
N GLY A 167 -4.78 10.88 11.30
CA GLY A 167 -3.51 10.74 10.58
C GLY A 167 -3.45 9.56 9.60
N PHE A 168 -4.55 8.81 9.45
CA PHE A 168 -4.63 7.65 8.56
C PHE A 168 -5.39 7.99 7.28
N VAL A 169 -4.97 7.39 6.18
CA VAL A 169 -5.74 7.39 4.93
C VAL A 169 -6.74 6.24 5.03
N HIS A 170 -8.03 6.57 4.99
CA HIS A 170 -9.13 5.61 5.08
C HIS A 170 -9.76 5.42 3.70
N GLU A 171 -9.83 4.17 3.24
CA GLU A 171 -10.34 3.80 1.92
C GLU A 171 -11.35 2.65 2.03
N LEU A 172 -12.52 2.83 1.43
CA LEU A 172 -13.53 1.81 1.28
C LEU A 172 -13.57 1.30 -0.17
N PHE A 173 -13.37 0.01 -0.35
CA PHE A 173 -13.43 -0.65 -1.65
C PHE A 173 -14.78 -1.32 -1.86
N ASN A 174 -15.37 -1.15 -3.03
CA ASN A 174 -16.44 -2.03 -3.49
C ASN A 174 -15.84 -3.21 -4.29
N ASP A 175 -16.68 -4.17 -4.66
CA ASP A 175 -16.25 -5.39 -5.35
C ASP A 175 -15.46 -5.10 -6.64
N ASP A 176 -15.87 -4.10 -7.43
CA ASP A 176 -15.24 -3.74 -8.70
C ASP A 176 -13.89 -3.04 -8.49
N THR A 177 -13.84 -2.10 -7.54
CA THR A 177 -12.60 -1.38 -7.22
C THR A 177 -11.59 -2.31 -6.56
N ALA A 178 -12.03 -3.23 -5.69
CA ALA A 178 -11.19 -4.27 -5.11
C ALA A 178 -10.54 -5.14 -6.19
N HIS A 179 -11.33 -5.64 -7.16
CA HIS A 179 -10.82 -6.43 -8.28
C HIS A 179 -9.78 -5.67 -9.12
N THR A 180 -10.07 -4.39 -9.43
CA THR A 180 -9.17 -3.54 -10.21
C THR A 180 -7.83 -3.34 -9.50
N VAL A 181 -7.87 -3.07 -8.19
CA VAL A 181 -6.67 -2.89 -7.37
C VAL A 181 -5.85 -4.18 -7.29
N ILE A 182 -6.49 -5.35 -7.13
CA ILE A 182 -5.78 -6.63 -7.11
C ILE A 182 -5.09 -6.90 -8.45
N LYS A 183 -5.75 -6.66 -9.58
CA LYS A 183 -5.13 -6.78 -10.90
C LYS A 183 -3.89 -5.90 -11.05
N TYR A 184 -3.95 -4.69 -10.55
CA TYR A 184 -2.82 -3.77 -10.60
C TYR A 184 -1.67 -4.23 -9.68
N LEU A 185 -1.97 -4.58 -8.42
CA LEU A 185 -0.96 -4.93 -7.43
C LEU A 185 -0.26 -6.26 -7.74
N TYR A 186 -0.98 -7.23 -8.31
CA TYR A 186 -0.48 -8.59 -8.52
C TYR A 186 -0.29 -8.96 -9.99
N GLN A 187 -0.17 -7.98 -10.91
CA GLN A 187 0.02 -8.22 -12.34
C GLN A 187 1.23 -9.13 -12.67
N GLN A 188 2.24 -9.17 -11.78
CA GLN A 188 3.44 -9.99 -11.94
C GLN A 188 3.31 -11.39 -11.33
N VAL A 189 2.21 -11.68 -10.65
CA VAL A 189 1.88 -12.98 -10.06
C VAL A 189 0.46 -13.35 -10.46
N PRO A 190 0.25 -13.71 -11.74
CA PRO A 190 -1.08 -13.94 -12.31
C PRO A 190 -1.86 -15.05 -11.62
N GLU A 191 -1.20 -15.98 -10.95
CA GLU A 191 -1.84 -17.04 -10.17
C GLU A 191 -2.70 -16.49 -9.02
N VAL A 192 -2.32 -15.34 -8.44
CA VAL A 192 -3.10 -14.65 -7.41
C VAL A 192 -4.39 -14.08 -8.01
N ILE A 193 -4.29 -13.45 -9.18
CA ILE A 193 -5.45 -12.88 -9.88
C ILE A 193 -6.41 -13.99 -10.28
N GLU A 194 -5.89 -15.06 -10.86
CA GLU A 194 -6.68 -16.22 -11.26
C GLU A 194 -7.40 -16.85 -10.06
N ALA A 195 -6.71 -17.05 -8.94
CA ALA A 195 -7.32 -17.57 -7.73
C ALA A 195 -8.45 -16.66 -7.23
N TYR A 196 -8.24 -15.32 -7.21
CA TYR A 196 -9.26 -14.35 -6.83
C TYR A 196 -10.50 -14.42 -7.71
N GLU A 197 -10.33 -14.55 -9.02
CA GLU A 197 -11.43 -14.66 -9.98
C GLU A 197 -12.21 -15.98 -9.86
N LEU A 198 -11.51 -17.08 -9.56
CA LEU A 198 -12.10 -18.42 -9.43
C LEU A 198 -12.83 -18.67 -8.12
N LEU A 199 -12.61 -17.87 -7.07
CA LEU A 199 -13.33 -18.03 -5.80
C LEU A 199 -14.84 -17.92 -6.01
N PRO A 200 -15.64 -18.92 -5.58
CA PRO A 200 -17.03 -19.07 -5.98
C PRO A 200 -17.99 -18.07 -5.32
N GLU A 201 -17.65 -17.54 -4.17
CA GLU A 201 -18.52 -16.66 -3.39
C GLU A 201 -17.86 -15.30 -3.14
N THR A 202 -18.65 -14.21 -3.17
CA THR A 202 -18.15 -12.85 -2.94
C THR A 202 -17.46 -12.70 -1.58
N ILE A 203 -17.99 -13.32 -0.53
CA ILE A 203 -17.37 -13.31 0.80
C ILE A 203 -15.94 -13.88 0.77
N MET A 204 -15.69 -14.93 -0.01
CA MET A 204 -14.35 -15.52 -0.15
C MET A 204 -13.40 -14.59 -0.88
N LYS A 205 -13.90 -13.83 -1.88
CA LYS A 205 -13.12 -12.81 -2.57
C LYS A 205 -12.75 -11.67 -1.63
N MET A 206 -13.67 -11.24 -0.78
CA MET A 206 -13.41 -10.19 0.21
C MET A 206 -12.48 -10.66 1.33
N ASP A 207 -12.60 -11.90 1.79
CA ASP A 207 -11.62 -12.51 2.68
C ASP A 207 -10.22 -12.55 2.07
N PHE A 208 -10.13 -12.91 0.78
CA PHE A 208 -8.85 -12.93 0.09
C PHE A 208 -8.31 -11.52 -0.16
N PHE A 209 -9.18 -10.56 -0.50
CA PHE A 209 -8.83 -9.15 -0.68
C PHE A 209 -8.13 -8.57 0.54
N LYS A 210 -8.66 -8.83 1.76
CA LYS A 210 -8.05 -8.30 3.00
C LYS A 210 -6.59 -8.73 3.17
N TYR A 211 -6.28 -10.00 2.88
CA TYR A 211 -4.90 -10.50 2.96
C TYR A 211 -4.02 -9.88 1.86
N LEU A 212 -4.56 -9.75 0.65
CA LEU A 212 -3.86 -9.20 -0.50
C LEU A 212 -3.50 -7.72 -0.30
N ILE A 213 -4.46 -6.89 0.14
CA ILE A 213 -4.20 -5.45 0.33
C ILE A 213 -3.22 -5.22 1.49
N LEU A 214 -3.37 -5.94 2.60
CA LEU A 214 -2.46 -5.87 3.73
C LEU A 214 -1.05 -6.36 3.37
N TYR A 215 -0.93 -7.41 2.56
CA TYR A 215 0.36 -7.91 2.11
C TYR A 215 1.09 -6.90 1.23
N ALA A 216 0.37 -6.26 0.31
CA ALA A 216 0.96 -5.31 -0.63
C ALA A 216 1.23 -3.93 -0.02
N LYS A 217 0.36 -3.45 0.88
CA LYS A 217 0.35 -2.07 1.37
C LYS A 217 0.54 -1.94 2.87
N GLY A 218 0.27 -2.99 3.64
CA GLY A 218 0.22 -2.91 5.09
C GLY A 218 -0.93 -2.03 5.60
N GLY A 219 -0.84 -1.63 6.86
CA GLY A 219 -1.86 -0.83 7.53
C GLY A 219 -2.85 -1.69 8.31
N VAL A 220 -4.07 -1.21 8.48
CA VAL A 220 -5.16 -1.88 9.18
C VAL A 220 -6.24 -2.24 8.18
N TYR A 221 -6.67 -3.48 8.16
CA TYR A 221 -7.94 -3.87 7.55
C TYR A 221 -9.00 -4.03 8.65
N ALA A 222 -10.21 -3.54 8.41
CA ALA A 222 -11.34 -3.69 9.32
C ALA A 222 -12.61 -3.99 8.52
N ASP A 223 -13.34 -5.05 8.86
CA ASP A 223 -14.63 -5.35 8.23
C ASP A 223 -15.61 -4.20 8.45
N ILE A 224 -16.56 -3.99 7.52
CA ILE A 224 -17.49 -2.86 7.54
C ILE A 224 -18.40 -2.85 8.77
N ASP A 225 -18.68 -4.03 9.35
CA ASP A 225 -19.48 -4.19 10.55
C ASP A 225 -18.64 -4.11 11.84
N THR A 226 -17.62 -3.25 11.82
CA THR A 226 -16.78 -2.92 12.98
C THR A 226 -16.88 -1.45 13.34
N TYR A 227 -16.67 -1.16 14.63
CA TYR A 227 -16.68 0.20 15.18
C TYR A 227 -15.42 0.41 16.04
N PRO A 228 -14.56 1.39 15.75
CA PRO A 228 -13.39 1.67 16.56
C PRO A 228 -13.80 2.34 17.87
N LEU A 229 -13.50 1.70 18.98
CA LEU A 229 -13.72 2.27 20.31
C LEU A 229 -12.59 3.21 20.69
N GLN A 230 -11.37 2.88 20.31
CA GLN A 230 -10.16 3.66 20.55
C GLN A 230 -9.34 3.86 19.27
N PRO A 231 -8.48 4.90 19.24
CA PRO A 231 -7.53 5.10 18.13
C PRO A 231 -6.56 3.91 18.00
N ILE A 232 -6.15 3.61 16.76
CA ILE A 232 -5.23 2.51 16.44
C ILE A 232 -3.90 2.59 17.25
N PRO A 233 -3.27 3.75 17.46
CA PRO A 233 -2.05 3.83 18.26
C PRO A 233 -2.17 3.29 19.69
N ASN A 234 -3.37 3.28 20.26
CA ASN A 234 -3.62 2.74 21.62
C ASN A 234 -3.58 1.21 21.70
N TRP A 235 -3.55 0.50 20.56
CA TRP A 235 -3.53 -0.98 20.55
C TRP A 235 -2.18 -1.53 21.03
N THR A 236 -1.14 -0.72 20.93
CA THR A 236 0.21 -1.09 21.36
C THR A 236 0.42 -0.68 22.81
N PRO A 237 0.76 -1.62 23.72
CA PRO A 237 1.10 -1.31 25.10
C PRO A 237 2.33 -0.39 25.19
N GLU A 238 2.35 0.51 26.16
CA GLU A 238 3.45 1.49 26.36
C GLU A 238 4.84 0.85 26.52
N ASN A 239 4.90 -0.36 27.05
CA ASN A 239 6.15 -1.10 27.26
C ASN A 239 6.62 -1.90 26.04
N VAL A 240 5.92 -1.82 24.90
CA VAL A 240 6.27 -2.51 23.66
C VAL A 240 6.58 -1.47 22.60
N SER A 241 7.75 -1.56 21.98
CA SER A 241 8.10 -0.69 20.85
C SER A 241 7.26 -1.04 19.62
N PRO A 242 6.57 -0.08 18.98
CA PRO A 242 5.85 -0.34 17.72
C PRO A 242 6.76 -0.83 16.59
N LEU A 243 8.08 -0.59 16.67
CA LEU A 243 9.04 -1.10 15.68
C LEU A 243 9.26 -2.60 15.80
N ASP A 244 9.12 -3.15 17.01
CA ASP A 244 9.28 -4.59 17.27
C ASP A 244 8.06 -5.41 16.81
N ILE A 245 6.96 -4.72 16.42
CA ILE A 245 5.72 -5.36 16.03
C ILE A 245 5.63 -5.38 14.50
N GLY A 246 5.45 -6.57 13.93
CA GLY A 246 5.17 -6.79 12.50
C GLY A 246 3.68 -6.91 12.21
N MET A 247 2.92 -7.43 13.18
CA MET A 247 1.47 -7.64 13.05
C MET A 247 0.76 -7.55 14.40
N ILE A 248 -0.46 -7.01 14.42
CA ILE A 248 -1.38 -7.02 15.57
C ILE A 248 -2.62 -7.80 15.18
N ILE A 249 -2.96 -8.81 15.97
CA ILE A 249 -4.16 -9.64 15.84
C ILE A 249 -4.82 -9.82 17.21
N ALA A 250 -6.11 -10.14 17.24
CA ALA A 250 -6.80 -10.49 18.47
C ALA A 250 -7.31 -11.93 18.45
N ILE A 251 -7.59 -12.47 19.61
CA ILE A 251 -8.31 -13.74 19.73
C ILE A 251 -9.80 -13.47 19.48
N GLU A 252 -10.40 -14.18 18.52
CA GLU A 252 -11.84 -14.13 18.25
C GLU A 252 -12.62 -15.01 19.20
N SER A 253 -12.12 -16.23 19.43
CA SER A 253 -12.76 -17.19 20.33
C SER A 253 -11.74 -18.11 21.00
N ASP A 254 -12.01 -18.46 22.25
CA ASP A 254 -11.17 -19.32 23.09
C ASP A 254 -12.02 -20.24 23.94
N SER A 255 -12.17 -21.48 23.49
CA SER A 255 -13.04 -22.44 24.20
C SER A 255 -12.33 -23.17 25.32
N SER A 256 -12.92 -23.11 26.50
CA SER A 256 -12.55 -23.95 27.63
C SER A 256 -13.21 -25.34 27.62
N SER A 257 -14.21 -25.56 26.75
CA SER A 257 -14.96 -26.82 26.65
C SER A 257 -14.10 -27.93 26.05
N PRO A 258 -14.17 -29.17 26.61
CA PRO A 258 -13.62 -30.34 25.93
C PRO A 258 -14.29 -30.62 24.57
N ASP A 259 -15.56 -30.26 24.44
CA ASP A 259 -16.42 -30.49 23.29
C ASP A 259 -16.40 -29.33 22.26
N TRP A 260 -15.39 -28.48 22.31
CA TRP A 260 -15.27 -27.27 21.47
C TRP A 260 -15.57 -27.49 19.99
N ARG A 261 -15.30 -28.71 19.45
CA ARG A 261 -15.57 -29.05 18.04
C ARG A 261 -17.04 -29.03 17.65
N LYS A 262 -17.96 -29.06 18.62
CA LYS A 262 -19.41 -28.96 18.37
C LYS A 262 -19.82 -27.52 18.06
N GLU A 263 -19.06 -26.53 18.56
CA GLU A 263 -19.43 -25.10 18.50
C GLU A 263 -18.45 -24.27 17.66
N GLN A 264 -17.20 -24.70 17.58
CA GLN A 264 -16.13 -23.94 16.97
C GLN A 264 -15.31 -24.78 16.00
N ILE A 265 -14.73 -24.14 14.98
CA ILE A 265 -13.88 -24.79 13.97
C ILE A 265 -12.47 -25.02 14.52
N ARG A 266 -11.98 -24.10 15.35
CA ARG A 266 -10.71 -24.21 16.09
C ARG A 266 -10.95 -23.95 17.55
N ARG A 267 -10.21 -24.61 18.43
CA ARG A 267 -10.33 -24.45 19.88
C ARG A 267 -10.03 -23.02 20.31
N LEU A 268 -9.02 -22.41 19.72
CA LEU A 268 -8.72 -21.00 19.77
C LEU A 268 -8.69 -20.49 18.33
N GLN A 269 -9.35 -19.39 18.07
CA GLN A 269 -9.45 -18.78 16.75
C GLN A 269 -9.02 -17.33 16.81
N PHE A 270 -8.17 -16.93 15.88
CA PHE A 270 -7.77 -15.53 15.73
C PHE A 270 -8.75 -14.79 14.85
N ALA A 271 -9.07 -13.57 15.26
CA ALA A 271 -9.92 -12.65 14.47
C ALA A 271 -9.28 -12.32 13.13
N GLN A 272 -10.07 -12.41 12.07
CA GLN A 272 -9.66 -11.98 10.74
C GLN A 272 -10.37 -10.71 10.28
N PHE A 273 -11.38 -10.28 11.02
CA PHE A 273 -12.20 -9.11 10.70
C PHE A 273 -11.50 -7.77 11.02
N VAL A 274 -10.45 -7.79 11.86
CA VAL A 274 -9.53 -6.67 12.08
C VAL A 274 -8.11 -7.21 12.18
N ILE A 275 -7.23 -6.70 11.33
CA ILE A 275 -5.82 -7.08 11.28
C ILE A 275 -4.99 -5.81 11.02
N GLN A 276 -3.93 -5.59 11.79
CA GLN A 276 -2.89 -4.61 11.45
C GLN A 276 -1.62 -5.35 11.06
N ALA A 277 -1.00 -4.96 9.94
CA ALA A 277 0.22 -5.61 9.48
C ALA A 277 1.17 -4.64 8.78
N LYS A 278 2.47 -4.92 8.87
CA LYS A 278 3.49 -4.36 7.97
C LYS A 278 3.37 -5.05 6.60
N PRO A 279 3.67 -4.34 5.49
CA PRO A 279 3.64 -4.96 4.16
C PRO A 279 4.65 -6.11 4.05
N GLY A 280 4.35 -7.09 3.21
CA GLY A 280 5.22 -8.25 3.00
C GLY A 280 5.24 -9.27 4.14
N HIS A 281 4.42 -9.12 5.19
CA HIS A 281 4.49 -9.98 6.38
C HIS A 281 4.30 -11.47 6.05
N PRO A 282 5.17 -12.38 6.57
CA PRO A 282 5.18 -13.80 6.19
C PRO A 282 3.87 -14.56 6.46
N ILE A 283 3.09 -14.19 7.48
CA ILE A 283 1.76 -14.77 7.75
C ILE A 283 0.82 -14.50 6.58
N LEU A 284 0.76 -13.27 6.09
CA LEU A 284 -0.08 -12.89 4.95
C LEU A 284 0.38 -13.60 3.67
N ARG A 285 1.70 -13.69 3.44
CA ARG A 285 2.26 -14.46 2.33
C ARG A 285 1.80 -15.92 2.35
N GLU A 286 1.86 -16.54 3.53
CA GLU A 286 1.46 -17.94 3.69
C GLU A 286 -0.06 -18.11 3.47
N ALA A 287 -0.89 -17.22 4.01
CA ALA A 287 -2.33 -17.24 3.78
C ALA A 287 -2.65 -17.12 2.27
N ILE A 288 -2.05 -16.17 1.58
CA ILE A 288 -2.21 -15.97 0.14
C ILE A 288 -1.77 -17.23 -0.63
N ALA A 289 -0.60 -17.76 -0.32
CA ALA A 289 -0.07 -18.94 -1.01
C ALA A 289 -0.98 -20.16 -0.84
N GLN A 290 -1.46 -20.43 0.37
CA GLN A 290 -2.37 -21.56 0.61
C GLN A 290 -3.72 -21.38 -0.10
N ILE A 291 -4.29 -20.17 -0.13
CA ILE A 291 -5.54 -19.92 -0.86
C ILE A 291 -5.34 -20.14 -2.35
N VAL A 292 -4.24 -19.65 -2.94
CA VAL A 292 -3.91 -19.86 -4.36
C VAL A 292 -3.74 -21.35 -4.66
N GLU A 293 -2.96 -22.06 -3.86
CA GLU A 293 -2.71 -23.50 -4.03
C GLU A 293 -4.01 -24.33 -3.92
N GLN A 294 -4.83 -24.08 -2.90
CA GLN A 294 -6.13 -24.77 -2.73
C GLN A 294 -7.07 -24.48 -3.90
N THR A 295 -7.12 -23.25 -4.39
CA THR A 295 -7.98 -22.86 -5.51
C THR A 295 -7.52 -23.53 -6.80
N SER A 296 -6.21 -23.63 -7.04
CA SER A 296 -5.64 -24.32 -8.18
C SER A 296 -5.93 -25.82 -8.17
N VAL A 297 -5.83 -26.49 -7.02
CA VAL A 297 -6.20 -27.90 -6.86
C VAL A 297 -7.68 -28.12 -7.20
N LYS A 298 -8.58 -27.29 -6.64
CA LYS A 298 -10.03 -27.37 -6.91
C LYS A 298 -10.38 -27.13 -8.38
N LYS A 299 -9.65 -26.24 -9.05
CA LYS A 299 -9.76 -26.03 -10.50
C LYS A 299 -9.41 -27.31 -11.25
N LEU A 300 -8.30 -27.97 -10.92
CA LEU A 300 -7.88 -29.22 -11.55
C LEU A 300 -8.88 -30.36 -11.30
N GLU A 301 -9.40 -30.49 -10.07
CA GLU A 301 -10.45 -31.45 -9.73
C GLU A 301 -11.74 -31.22 -10.52
N SER A 302 -12.16 -29.96 -10.72
CA SER A 302 -13.31 -29.59 -11.54
C SER A 302 -13.11 -29.95 -13.02
N LEU A 303 -11.90 -29.69 -13.55
CA LEU A 303 -11.56 -30.09 -14.93
C LEU A 303 -11.62 -31.60 -15.12
N ALA A 304 -11.11 -32.38 -14.17
CA ALA A 304 -11.07 -33.82 -14.24
C ALA A 304 -12.47 -34.47 -14.12
N SER A 305 -13.35 -33.88 -13.31
CA SER A 305 -14.67 -34.52 -13.00
C SER A 305 -15.82 -34.06 -13.90
N SER A 306 -15.77 -32.84 -14.43
CA SER A 306 -16.90 -32.22 -15.16
C SER A 306 -16.51 -31.49 -16.44
N GLY A 307 -15.30 -31.70 -16.93
CA GLY A 307 -14.80 -31.00 -18.12
C GLY A 307 -14.56 -29.51 -17.96
N GLY A 308 -14.56 -29.05 -16.72
CA GLY A 308 -14.38 -27.66 -16.37
C GLY A 308 -15.69 -26.88 -16.20
N GLY A 309 -15.63 -25.84 -15.48
CA GLY A 309 -16.77 -24.97 -15.16
C GLY A 309 -16.44 -24.08 -13.94
N PRO A 310 -17.32 -23.13 -13.59
CA PRO A 310 -17.11 -22.32 -12.41
C PRO A 310 -17.07 -23.18 -11.14
N LEU A 311 -16.14 -22.89 -10.24
CA LEU A 311 -16.06 -23.52 -8.94
C LEU A 311 -17.34 -23.24 -8.15
N LYS A 312 -17.88 -24.25 -7.45
CA LYS A 312 -19.10 -24.11 -6.66
C LYS A 312 -18.91 -24.65 -5.26
N LEU A 313 -19.48 -23.97 -4.28
CA LEU A 313 -19.64 -24.52 -2.94
C LEU A 313 -20.89 -25.39 -2.89
N ILE A 314 -20.68 -26.69 -2.62
CA ILE A 314 -21.77 -27.68 -2.49
C ILE A 314 -21.98 -27.96 -1.00
N GLY A 315 -23.24 -28.06 -0.55
CA GLY A 315 -23.61 -28.41 0.80
C GLY A 315 -24.69 -27.48 1.37
N ASN A 316 -25.15 -27.81 2.58
CA ASN A 316 -26.05 -26.96 3.35
C ASN A 316 -25.31 -25.71 3.91
N THR A 317 -26.04 -24.78 4.50
CA THR A 317 -25.49 -23.51 5.01
C THR A 317 -24.32 -23.70 5.97
N ASN A 318 -24.40 -24.68 6.88
CA ASN A 318 -23.32 -24.92 7.83
C ASN A 318 -22.07 -25.50 7.16
N GLU A 319 -22.25 -26.43 6.23
CA GLU A 319 -21.15 -27.01 5.43
C GLU A 319 -20.48 -25.96 4.55
N LYS A 320 -21.25 -25.07 3.92
CA LYS A 320 -20.72 -23.95 3.17
C LYS A 320 -19.92 -23.00 4.05
N SER A 321 -20.47 -22.61 5.20
CA SER A 321 -19.77 -21.78 6.18
C SER A 321 -18.44 -22.38 6.63
N LEU A 322 -18.42 -23.69 6.89
CA LEU A 322 -17.20 -24.41 7.25
C LEU A 322 -16.17 -24.38 6.11
N LYS A 323 -16.59 -24.64 4.88
CA LYS A 323 -15.74 -24.60 3.68
C LYS A 323 -15.18 -23.20 3.44
N ILE A 324 -15.98 -22.15 3.59
CA ILE A 324 -15.53 -20.76 3.48
C ILE A 324 -14.45 -20.49 4.53
N SER A 325 -14.72 -20.82 5.79
CA SER A 325 -13.76 -20.59 6.87
C SER A 325 -12.44 -21.33 6.68
N GLN A 326 -12.48 -22.55 6.12
CA GLN A 326 -11.28 -23.36 5.87
C GLN A 326 -10.53 -22.95 4.60
N TRP A 327 -11.18 -22.30 3.65
CA TRP A 327 -10.56 -21.95 2.39
C TRP A 327 -10.01 -20.51 2.40
N THR A 328 -10.77 -19.53 2.93
CA THR A 328 -10.38 -18.11 2.94
C THR A 328 -10.56 -17.42 4.30
N GLY A 329 -11.36 -18.01 5.21
CA GLY A 329 -11.81 -17.35 6.42
C GLY A 329 -10.94 -17.61 7.65
N SER A 330 -11.57 -17.55 8.83
CA SER A 330 -10.89 -17.55 10.13
C SER A 330 -10.16 -18.84 10.46
N ALA A 331 -10.56 -20.00 9.89
CA ALA A 331 -9.88 -21.27 10.15
C ALA A 331 -8.50 -21.32 9.47
N ILE A 332 -8.41 -21.04 8.16
CA ILE A 332 -7.10 -20.98 7.47
C ILE A 332 -6.23 -19.87 8.07
N TRP A 333 -6.82 -18.71 8.41
CA TRP A 333 -6.11 -17.62 9.08
C TRP A 333 -5.44 -18.08 10.36
N THR A 334 -6.19 -18.73 11.23
CA THR A 334 -5.69 -19.28 12.49
C THR A 334 -4.57 -20.30 12.26
N ASP A 335 -4.74 -21.20 11.28
CA ASP A 335 -3.76 -22.23 10.97
C ASP A 335 -2.44 -21.62 10.48
N VAL A 336 -2.48 -20.58 9.63
CA VAL A 336 -1.24 -19.93 9.14
C VAL A 336 -0.53 -19.10 10.22
N VAL A 337 -1.28 -18.51 11.17
CA VAL A 337 -0.70 -17.85 12.34
C VAL A 337 0.08 -18.86 13.19
N PHE A 338 -0.52 -20.01 13.52
CA PHE A 338 0.19 -21.06 14.25
C PHE A 338 1.34 -21.68 13.46
N LYS A 339 1.21 -21.78 12.14
CA LYS A 339 2.30 -22.23 11.28
C LYS A 339 3.47 -21.25 11.34
N TYR A 340 3.22 -19.94 11.32
CA TYR A 340 4.26 -18.93 11.47
C TYR A 340 5.02 -19.09 12.78
N PHE A 341 4.32 -19.21 13.89
CA PHE A 341 4.93 -19.42 15.20
C PHE A 341 5.81 -20.66 15.27
N ASN A 342 5.46 -21.72 14.55
CA ASN A 342 6.14 -23.02 14.67
C ASN A 342 7.16 -23.32 13.58
N ASP A 343 7.00 -22.74 12.38
CA ASP A 343 7.85 -23.08 11.24
C ASP A 343 8.81 -21.93 10.86
N TYR A 344 8.43 -20.67 11.12
CA TYR A 344 9.24 -19.51 10.75
C TYR A 344 9.99 -18.90 11.93
N ILE A 345 9.34 -18.86 13.10
CA ILE A 345 10.01 -18.51 14.34
C ILE A 345 10.60 -19.80 14.87
N GLN A 346 11.92 -19.86 15.08
CA GLN A 346 12.54 -21.00 15.74
C GLN A 346 12.01 -21.12 17.18
N SER A 347 10.79 -21.64 17.32
CA SER A 347 10.39 -22.23 18.59
C SER A 347 11.33 -23.40 18.86
N SER A 348 11.73 -23.58 20.09
CA SER A 348 12.52 -24.74 20.53
C SER A 348 11.94 -26.01 19.89
N VAL A 349 12.80 -26.89 19.35
CA VAL A 349 12.40 -28.17 18.74
C VAL A 349 11.48 -28.98 19.69
N PHE A 350 11.51 -28.70 20.98
CA PHE A 350 10.77 -29.37 22.02
C PHE A 350 9.49 -28.66 22.48
N GLN A 351 9.29 -27.37 22.12
CA GLN A 351 8.12 -26.60 22.55
C GLN A 351 7.50 -25.88 21.36
N LYS A 352 6.38 -26.43 20.88
CA LYS A 352 5.55 -25.79 19.88
C LYS A 352 4.62 -24.77 20.54
N VAL A 353 4.47 -23.62 19.91
CA VAL A 353 3.43 -22.64 20.26
C VAL A 353 2.08 -23.24 19.88
N THR A 354 1.20 -23.37 20.86
CA THR A 354 -0.12 -23.95 20.70
C THR A 354 -1.19 -23.00 21.25
N TRP A 355 -2.46 -23.36 21.09
CA TRP A 355 -3.57 -22.62 21.71
C TRP A 355 -3.38 -22.37 23.21
N LYS A 356 -2.65 -23.22 23.95
CA LYS A 356 -2.38 -23.07 25.38
C LYS A 356 -1.63 -21.79 25.74
N GLU A 357 -0.79 -21.30 24.84
CA GLU A 357 -0.03 -20.07 25.03
C GLU A 357 -0.90 -18.82 25.11
N PHE A 358 -2.10 -18.89 24.54
CA PHE A 358 -3.05 -17.78 24.43
C PHE A 358 -4.37 -18.05 25.17
N HIS A 359 -4.53 -19.24 25.75
CA HIS A 359 -5.74 -19.61 26.46
C HIS A 359 -5.99 -18.72 27.69
N LYS A 360 -7.18 -18.10 27.74
CA LYS A 360 -7.57 -17.12 28.79
C LYS A 360 -6.63 -15.93 28.87
N LEU A 361 -6.09 -15.47 27.71
CA LEU A 361 -5.25 -14.30 27.67
C LEU A 361 -6.02 -13.07 28.17
N GLN A 362 -5.45 -12.34 29.15
CA GLN A 362 -6.07 -11.15 29.77
C GLN A 362 -5.37 -9.85 29.36
N THR A 363 -4.12 -9.94 28.96
CA THR A 363 -3.29 -8.79 28.56
C THR A 363 -2.63 -9.06 27.22
N PRO A 364 -2.30 -8.03 26.42
CA PRO A 364 -1.56 -8.20 25.17
C PRO A 364 -0.28 -9.00 25.35
N LYS A 365 0.01 -9.91 24.43
CA LYS A 365 1.20 -10.77 24.46
C LYS A 365 1.96 -10.67 23.15
N LEU A 366 3.21 -10.23 23.24
CA LEU A 366 4.13 -10.24 22.10
C LEU A 366 4.81 -11.60 21.97
N VAL A 367 4.68 -12.22 20.80
CA VAL A 367 5.37 -13.47 20.45
C VAL A 367 6.12 -13.22 19.15
N SER A 368 7.45 -13.12 19.23
CA SER A 368 8.28 -12.59 18.17
C SER A 368 7.82 -11.17 17.76
N ASP A 369 7.40 -10.97 16.54
CA ASP A 369 6.88 -9.70 16.02
C ASP A 369 5.34 -9.66 15.94
N ILE A 370 4.64 -10.61 16.56
CA ILE A 370 3.18 -10.68 16.58
C ILE A 370 2.65 -10.26 17.96
N LEU A 371 1.94 -9.14 18.00
CA LEU A 371 1.20 -8.73 19.18
C LEU A 371 -0.19 -9.37 19.17
N VAL A 372 -0.41 -10.31 20.07
CA VAL A 372 -1.71 -10.99 20.25
C VAL A 372 -2.49 -10.31 21.34
N LEU A 373 -3.67 -9.81 20.98
CA LEU A 373 -4.59 -9.13 21.88
C LEU A 373 -5.62 -10.11 22.47
N PRO A 374 -6.11 -9.86 23.69
CA PRO A 374 -7.18 -10.66 24.32
C PRO A 374 -8.49 -10.64 23.51
N VAL A 375 -9.39 -11.60 23.77
CA VAL A 375 -10.73 -11.68 23.15
C VAL A 375 -11.48 -10.35 23.23
N LYS A 376 -11.46 -9.70 24.40
CA LYS A 376 -12.17 -8.44 24.64
C LYS A 376 -11.69 -7.25 23.80
N SER A 377 -10.52 -7.36 23.19
CA SER A 377 -9.94 -6.25 22.42
C SER A 377 -10.68 -6.01 21.10
N PHE A 378 -11.16 -7.07 20.45
CA PHE A 378 -11.98 -6.99 19.24
C PHE A 378 -13.22 -7.87 19.42
N ALA A 379 -14.16 -7.44 20.26
CA ALA A 379 -15.27 -8.29 20.68
C ALA A 379 -16.64 -7.75 20.24
N SER A 380 -17.62 -8.62 20.17
CA SER A 380 -19.01 -8.27 19.83
C SER A 380 -19.85 -7.84 21.03
N ASP A 381 -19.48 -8.24 22.22
CA ASP A 381 -20.19 -7.98 23.49
C ASP A 381 -19.75 -6.69 24.19
N VAL A 382 -18.77 -5.97 23.64
CA VAL A 382 -18.34 -4.68 24.17
C VAL A 382 -19.40 -3.61 23.88
N GLU A 383 -19.81 -2.84 24.88
CA GLU A 383 -20.73 -1.70 24.69
C GLU A 383 -20.00 -0.50 24.06
N GLU A 384 -20.75 0.23 23.22
CA GLU A 384 -20.27 1.52 22.71
C GLU A 384 -20.20 2.53 23.86
N PRO A 385 -19.20 3.42 23.86
CA PRO A 385 -19.04 4.37 24.95
C PRO A 385 -20.28 5.27 25.07
N LYS A 386 -20.95 5.17 26.17
CA LYS A 386 -21.94 6.16 26.62
C LYS A 386 -21.13 7.31 27.26
N ASP A 387 -21.33 8.52 26.79
CA ASP A 387 -20.62 9.72 27.26
C ASP A 387 -19.08 9.73 27.01
N GLY A 388 -18.62 8.97 26.01
CA GLY A 388 -17.19 8.93 25.61
C GLY A 388 -16.27 8.18 26.59
N LYS A 389 -16.80 7.50 27.61
CA LYS A 389 -16.01 6.70 28.54
C LYS A 389 -15.97 5.25 28.08
N ILE A 390 -14.77 4.72 27.93
CA ILE A 390 -14.52 3.31 27.64
C ILE A 390 -14.33 2.60 28.97
N GLU A 391 -15.16 1.62 29.28
CA GLU A 391 -15.12 0.90 30.55
C GLU A 391 -13.89 0.00 30.66
N ASP A 392 -13.53 -0.71 29.58
CA ASP A 392 -12.34 -1.57 29.54
C ASP A 392 -11.23 -0.90 28.67
N PRO A 393 -10.08 -0.59 29.25
CA PRO A 393 -8.98 0.03 28.52
C PRO A 393 -8.40 -0.84 27.39
N LEU A 394 -8.68 -2.13 27.37
CA LEU A 394 -8.26 -3.07 26.32
C LEU A 394 -9.35 -3.34 25.28
N ALA A 395 -10.52 -2.71 25.38
CA ALA A 395 -11.55 -2.74 24.35
C ALA A 395 -11.21 -1.71 23.26
N PHE A 396 -10.78 -2.17 22.10
CA PHE A 396 -10.32 -1.31 21.01
C PHE A 396 -11.30 -1.22 19.84
N VAL A 397 -11.95 -2.34 19.52
CA VAL A 397 -12.91 -2.42 18.40
C VAL A 397 -14.11 -3.25 18.80
N LYS A 398 -15.31 -2.76 18.51
CA LYS A 398 -16.55 -3.52 18.57
C LYS A 398 -16.83 -4.18 17.22
N HIS A 399 -17.16 -5.46 17.22
CA HIS A 399 -17.58 -6.19 16.05
C HIS A 399 -19.06 -6.54 16.17
N TYR A 400 -19.89 -6.05 15.26
CA TYR A 400 -21.36 -6.29 15.31
C TYR A 400 -21.75 -7.72 14.93
N ALA A 401 -20.82 -8.51 14.36
CA ALA A 401 -21.02 -9.90 13.94
C ALA A 401 -22.32 -10.08 13.12
N ALA A 402 -22.56 -9.15 12.20
CA ALA A 402 -23.83 -9.01 11.48
C ALA A 402 -24.19 -10.21 10.58
N LYS A 403 -23.21 -11.10 10.29
CA LYS A 403 -23.37 -12.37 9.51
C LYS A 403 -24.13 -12.17 8.19
N ILE A 404 -24.02 -11.00 7.58
CA ILE A 404 -24.81 -10.56 6.41
C ILE A 404 -24.60 -11.47 5.21
N TRP A 405 -23.42 -12.06 5.08
CA TRP A 405 -23.09 -13.02 4.06
C TRP A 405 -23.90 -14.32 4.10
N LYS A 406 -24.60 -14.59 5.23
CA LYS A 406 -25.49 -15.76 5.37
C LYS A 406 -26.89 -15.53 4.83
N SER A 407 -27.27 -14.27 4.60
CA SER A 407 -28.62 -13.86 4.21
C SER A 407 -28.73 -13.43 2.72
N GLY A 408 -27.65 -13.60 1.94
CA GLY A 408 -27.61 -13.30 0.51
C GLY A 408 -27.87 -14.53 -0.37
#